data_840f61573b5bb43bcaa13a84be9a1728
#
_entry.id   840f61573b5bb43bcaa13a84be9a1728
#
_cell.length_a   1.000
_cell.length_b   1.000
_cell.length_c   1.000
_cell.angle_alpha   90.00
_cell.angle_beta   90.00
_cell.angle_gamma   90.00
#
_symmetry.space_group_name_H-M   'P 1'
#
loop_
_entity.id
_entity.type
_entity.pdbx_description
1 polymer ?
#
loop_
_entity_poly.entity_id
_entity_poly.type
_entity_poly.pdbx_seq_one_letter_code
_entity_poly.pdbx_strand_id
1 'polypeptide(L)'
;MLLNSSKISSLISQLPEFAVKPYFDKLIINEAQSNNEIEGIRSTKKELKEALKALEQSEPSHKRFVGLMKTYQFIDRIPSFTSIHDFRELYDELVADEIGAEDAPDGELFRKGYVEVNDGNMTTHIGVNSEQKITEALEALIAYLHDETHPQLYRYMTAHYYYEYIHPFYDGNGRTGRLIVGSYLSRYLEKYSAITFSYAVNKNKDKYYKALEEIPAPLNRGELTFYLMDMLELLLSGQKGIIEDLEFNLMKLKRIRNYIDSDQWADYKDERDIFNIIITINVFVNDQVTLSVQDLMELSNKSRHKINRVMDYLEQQGFVELVSRRPKSYKISEDCLEEILPS
;
A
#
# COMPACT_ATOMS: atom_id res chain seq x y z
N MET A 1 -11.19 -9.45 12.98
CA MET A 1 -10.87 -8.82 11.69
C MET A 1 -12.10 -8.23 11.00
N LEU A 2 -13.21 -8.95 10.82
CA LEU A 2 -14.42 -8.39 10.20
C LEU A 2 -14.97 -7.15 10.93
N LEU A 3 -14.97 -7.17 12.26
CA LEU A 3 -15.35 -5.99 13.06
C LEU A 3 -14.42 -4.80 12.82
N ASN A 4 -13.11 -5.04 12.72
CA ASN A 4 -12.16 -3.98 12.40
C ASN A 4 -12.35 -3.45 10.98
N SER A 5 -12.58 -4.33 10.00
CA SER A 5 -12.88 -3.96 8.62
C SER A 5 -14.14 -3.07 8.55
N SER A 6 -15.21 -3.44 9.23
CA SER A 6 -16.42 -2.62 9.36
C SER A 6 -16.13 -1.26 10.03
N LYS A 7 -15.31 -1.24 11.09
CA LYS A 7 -14.89 -0.02 11.76
C LYS A 7 -14.06 0.88 10.86
N ILE A 8 -13.10 0.33 10.12
CA ILE A 8 -12.28 1.07 9.13
C ILE A 8 -13.19 1.72 8.09
N SER A 9 -14.12 0.96 7.49
CA SER A 9 -15.07 1.48 6.51
C SER A 9 -15.91 2.63 7.09
N SER A 10 -16.38 2.49 8.33
CA SER A 10 -17.13 3.55 9.04
C SER A 10 -16.29 4.79 9.30
N LEU A 11 -15.02 4.65 9.66
CA LEU A 11 -14.12 5.79 9.88
C LEU A 11 -13.78 6.50 8.56
N ILE A 12 -13.51 5.74 7.49
CA ILE A 12 -13.26 6.29 6.14
C ILE A 12 -14.47 7.10 5.65
N SER A 13 -15.70 6.63 5.89
CA SER A 13 -16.92 7.36 5.48
C SER A 13 -17.09 8.72 6.18
N GLN A 14 -16.36 9.00 7.24
CA GLN A 14 -16.36 10.28 7.95
C GLN A 14 -15.34 11.27 7.39
N LEU A 15 -14.44 10.82 6.50
CA LEU A 15 -13.49 11.70 5.84
C LEU A 15 -14.21 12.59 4.81
N PRO A 16 -13.78 13.85 4.64
CA PRO A 16 -14.17 14.63 3.46
C PRO A 16 -13.77 13.91 2.17
N GLU A 17 -14.60 13.95 1.16
CA GLU A 17 -14.39 13.25 -0.12
C GLU A 17 -13.00 13.51 -0.72
N PHE A 18 -12.54 14.76 -0.71
CA PHE A 18 -11.23 15.16 -1.21
C PHE A 18 -10.05 14.60 -0.39
N ALA A 19 -10.25 14.10 0.83
CA ALA A 19 -9.21 13.51 1.68
C ALA A 19 -9.10 11.98 1.54
N VAL A 20 -10.13 11.32 1.01
CA VAL A 20 -10.17 9.84 0.90
C VAL A 20 -9.05 9.32 -0.01
N LYS A 21 -8.90 9.90 -1.21
CA LYS A 21 -7.86 9.48 -2.15
C LYS A 21 -6.46 9.75 -1.61
N PRO A 22 -6.08 10.97 -1.16
CA PRO A 22 -4.77 11.21 -0.56
C PRO A 22 -4.44 10.30 0.61
N TYR A 23 -5.42 9.95 1.44
CA TYR A 23 -5.23 9.01 2.52
C TYR A 23 -4.93 7.58 2.00
N PHE A 24 -5.67 7.12 1.00
CA PHE A 24 -5.41 5.83 0.36
C PHE A 24 -4.04 5.79 -0.31
N ASP A 25 -3.66 6.86 -1.02
CA ASP A 25 -2.34 7.00 -1.66
C ASP A 25 -1.19 6.90 -0.64
N LYS A 26 -1.34 7.51 0.55
CA LYS A 26 -0.40 7.36 1.68
C LYS A 26 -0.24 5.89 2.08
N LEU A 27 -1.35 5.16 2.22
CA LEU A 27 -1.33 3.77 2.66
C LEU A 27 -0.65 2.86 1.62
N ILE A 28 -0.99 3.00 0.34
CA ILE A 28 -0.35 2.18 -0.71
C ILE A 28 1.14 2.49 -0.87
N ILE A 29 1.57 3.74 -0.67
CA ILE A 29 2.99 4.10 -0.67
C ILE A 29 3.73 3.42 0.50
N ASN A 30 3.15 3.42 1.70
CA ASN A 30 3.74 2.75 2.86
C ASN A 30 3.78 1.23 2.68
N GLU A 31 2.73 0.63 2.12
CA GLU A 31 2.66 -0.81 1.85
C GLU A 31 3.67 -1.22 0.78
N ALA A 32 3.75 -0.50 -0.33
CA ALA A 32 4.70 -0.75 -1.40
C ALA A 32 6.16 -0.59 -0.93
N GLN A 33 6.45 0.47 -0.17
CA GLN A 33 7.76 0.66 0.44
C GLN A 33 8.13 -0.50 1.37
N SER A 34 7.19 -0.90 2.23
CA SER A 34 7.39 -2.01 3.16
C SER A 34 7.61 -3.33 2.43
N ASN A 35 6.83 -3.59 1.36
CA ASN A 35 6.98 -4.78 0.54
C ASN A 35 8.39 -4.87 -0.10
N ASN A 36 8.92 -3.75 -0.58
CA ASN A 36 10.28 -3.65 -1.09
C ASN A 36 11.35 -3.82 0.01
N GLU A 37 11.19 -3.16 1.16
CA GLU A 37 12.14 -3.22 2.27
C GLU A 37 12.26 -4.62 2.90
N ILE A 38 11.22 -5.44 2.85
CA ILE A 38 11.26 -6.85 3.29
C ILE A 38 12.30 -7.60 2.46
N GLU A 39 12.34 -7.38 1.15
CA GLU A 39 13.28 -7.99 0.20
C GLU A 39 14.62 -7.23 0.06
N GLY A 40 14.89 -6.26 0.91
CA GLY A 40 16.11 -5.45 0.83
C GLY A 40 16.18 -4.47 -0.33
N ILE A 41 15.07 -4.28 -1.05
CA ILE A 41 15.00 -3.36 -2.21
C ILE A 41 14.81 -1.93 -1.70
N ARG A 42 15.73 -1.05 -2.08
CA ARG A 42 15.65 0.37 -1.75
C ARG A 42 14.58 1.07 -2.59
N SER A 43 13.62 1.69 -1.90
CA SER A 43 12.64 2.60 -2.50
C SER A 43 12.38 3.77 -1.56
N THR A 44 12.20 4.96 -2.11
CA THR A 44 11.84 6.14 -1.33
C THR A 44 10.37 6.49 -1.54
N LYS A 45 9.73 7.07 -0.53
CA LYS A 45 8.35 7.58 -0.66
C LYS A 45 8.21 8.55 -1.83
N LYS A 46 9.26 9.33 -2.14
CA LYS A 46 9.28 10.25 -3.26
C LYS A 46 9.17 9.51 -4.59
N GLU A 47 10.00 8.47 -4.81
CA GLU A 47 9.96 7.65 -6.03
C GLU A 47 8.59 6.98 -6.21
N LEU A 48 8.05 6.38 -5.14
CA LEU A 48 6.73 5.73 -5.16
C LEU A 48 5.60 6.74 -5.45
N LYS A 49 5.66 7.95 -4.88
CA LYS A 49 4.72 9.04 -5.16
C LYS A 49 4.82 9.52 -6.60
N GLU A 50 6.03 9.62 -7.15
CA GLU A 50 6.24 9.98 -8.55
C GLU A 50 5.74 8.89 -9.52
N ALA A 51 5.92 7.61 -9.17
CA ALA A 51 5.36 6.48 -9.93
C ALA A 51 3.82 6.51 -9.92
N LEU A 52 3.21 6.78 -8.76
CA LEU A 52 1.75 6.91 -8.64
C LEU A 52 1.20 8.07 -9.48
N LYS A 53 1.87 9.24 -9.46
CA LYS A 53 1.49 10.38 -10.29
C LYS A 53 1.62 10.10 -11.80
N ALA A 54 2.62 9.32 -12.22
CA ALA A 54 2.79 8.94 -13.61
C ALA A 54 1.61 8.10 -14.13
N LEU A 55 1.04 7.23 -13.28
CA LEU A 55 -0.16 6.45 -13.62
C LEU A 55 -1.37 7.35 -13.91
N GLU A 56 -1.54 8.43 -13.15
CA GLU A 56 -2.66 9.36 -13.29
C GLU A 56 -2.58 10.18 -14.60
N GLN A 57 -1.37 10.45 -15.07
CA GLN A 57 -1.14 11.27 -16.27
C GLN A 57 -1.26 10.46 -17.57
N SER A 58 -1.47 9.13 -17.49
CA SER A 58 -1.57 8.22 -18.64
C SER A 58 -0.41 8.32 -19.63
N GLU A 59 0.74 8.82 -19.17
CA GLU A 59 1.95 8.90 -20.01
C GLU A 59 2.72 7.58 -19.94
N PRO A 60 3.29 7.13 -21.06
CA PRO A 60 4.24 6.01 -21.07
C PRO A 60 5.40 6.38 -20.14
N SER A 61 5.46 5.78 -18.99
CA SER A 61 6.49 6.09 -18.00
C SER A 61 7.44 4.90 -17.85
N HIS A 62 8.71 5.13 -18.11
CA HIS A 62 9.80 4.21 -17.77
C HIS A 62 10.28 4.40 -16.33
N LYS A 63 9.45 4.99 -15.46
CA LYS A 63 9.80 5.17 -14.05
C LYS A 63 9.71 3.83 -13.33
N ARG A 64 10.69 3.58 -12.48
CA ARG A 64 10.72 2.44 -11.58
C ARG A 64 9.46 2.41 -10.71
N PHE A 65 8.98 1.25 -10.36
CA PHE A 65 7.83 1.00 -9.48
C PHE A 65 6.44 1.40 -10.03
N VAL A 66 6.30 1.73 -11.30
CA VAL A 66 4.97 2.07 -11.86
C VAL A 66 4.04 0.86 -11.83
N GLY A 67 4.51 -0.33 -12.22
CA GLY A 67 3.77 -1.58 -12.13
C GLY A 67 3.35 -1.91 -10.68
N LEU A 68 4.29 -1.80 -9.74
CA LEU A 68 4.05 -1.98 -8.31
C LEU A 68 2.94 -1.05 -7.80
N MET A 69 3.02 0.24 -8.10
CA MET A 69 2.01 1.21 -7.65
C MET A 69 0.66 1.00 -8.32
N LYS A 70 0.63 0.58 -9.58
CA LYS A 70 -0.61 0.24 -10.29
C LYS A 70 -1.32 -0.95 -9.66
N THR A 71 -0.58 -2.02 -9.35
CA THR A 71 -1.16 -3.21 -8.71
C THR A 71 -1.74 -2.89 -7.33
N TYR A 72 -1.08 -2.07 -6.52
CA TYR A 72 -1.63 -1.63 -5.23
C TYR A 72 -2.81 -0.67 -5.38
N GLN A 73 -2.79 0.24 -6.35
CA GLN A 73 -3.89 1.18 -6.59
C GLN A 73 -5.19 0.46 -6.96
N PHE A 74 -5.08 -0.66 -7.67
CA PHE A 74 -6.20 -1.46 -8.16
C PHE A 74 -6.29 -2.86 -7.51
N ILE A 75 -5.77 -3.01 -6.30
CA ILE A 75 -5.67 -4.29 -5.61
C ILE A 75 -7.02 -5.02 -5.48
N ASP A 76 -8.10 -4.28 -5.33
CA ASP A 76 -9.48 -4.80 -5.24
C ASP A 76 -10.07 -5.20 -6.61
N ARG A 77 -9.36 -4.93 -7.71
CA ARG A 77 -9.75 -5.28 -9.07
C ARG A 77 -8.95 -6.45 -9.66
N ILE A 78 -7.89 -6.91 -8.97
CA ILE A 78 -7.13 -8.09 -9.39
C ILE A 78 -8.07 -9.29 -9.31
N PRO A 79 -8.34 -10.03 -10.42
CA PRO A 79 -9.31 -11.13 -10.41
C PRO A 79 -8.84 -12.30 -9.54
N SER A 80 -9.76 -13.17 -9.15
CA SER A 80 -9.39 -14.47 -8.56
C SER A 80 -8.64 -15.31 -9.59
N PHE A 81 -7.58 -15.94 -9.16
CA PHE A 81 -6.76 -16.77 -10.04
C PHE A 81 -7.54 -18.02 -10.48
N THR A 82 -7.55 -18.25 -11.77
CA THR A 82 -8.21 -19.40 -12.43
C THR A 82 -7.25 -20.21 -13.28
N SER A 83 -6.08 -19.64 -13.56
CA SER A 83 -5.05 -20.20 -14.41
C SER A 83 -3.66 -19.91 -13.82
N ILE A 84 -2.70 -20.79 -14.11
CA ILE A 84 -1.30 -20.54 -13.78
C ILE A 84 -0.72 -19.29 -14.46
N HIS A 85 -1.30 -18.89 -15.61
CA HIS A 85 -0.91 -17.65 -16.30
C HIS A 85 -1.19 -16.41 -15.45
N ASP A 86 -2.21 -16.43 -14.59
CA ASP A 86 -2.54 -15.30 -13.73
C ASP A 86 -1.39 -14.95 -12.76
N PHE A 87 -0.61 -15.96 -12.32
CA PHE A 87 0.58 -15.73 -11.49
C PHE A 87 1.69 -15.04 -12.29
N ARG A 88 1.87 -15.46 -13.54
CA ARG A 88 2.88 -14.87 -14.42
C ARG A 88 2.51 -13.45 -14.81
N GLU A 89 1.27 -13.18 -15.17
CA GLU A 89 0.79 -11.85 -15.52
C GLU A 89 0.93 -10.89 -14.35
N LEU A 90 0.57 -11.32 -13.12
CA LEU A 90 0.74 -10.50 -11.94
C LEU A 90 2.22 -10.22 -11.64
N TYR A 91 3.08 -11.22 -11.76
CA TYR A 91 4.52 -11.07 -11.59
C TYR A 91 5.11 -10.08 -12.60
N ASP A 92 4.79 -10.23 -13.87
CA ASP A 92 5.27 -9.35 -14.92
C ASP A 92 4.83 -7.91 -14.70
N GLU A 93 3.59 -7.67 -14.29
CA GLU A 93 3.10 -6.34 -13.99
C GLU A 93 3.76 -5.75 -12.75
N LEU A 94 4.02 -6.57 -11.74
CA LEU A 94 4.52 -6.09 -10.45
C LEU A 94 6.00 -5.77 -10.47
N VAL A 95 6.83 -6.66 -11.01
CA VAL A 95 8.29 -6.64 -10.78
C VAL A 95 9.16 -6.83 -12.01
N ALA A 96 8.63 -7.26 -13.17
CA ALA A 96 9.47 -7.63 -14.31
C ALA A 96 10.40 -6.50 -14.80
N ASP A 97 9.95 -5.25 -14.73
CA ASP A 97 10.77 -4.08 -15.07
C ASP A 97 11.95 -3.83 -14.11
N GLU A 98 11.96 -4.52 -12.96
CA GLU A 98 12.98 -4.37 -11.92
C GLU A 98 13.93 -5.57 -11.83
N ILE A 99 13.55 -6.70 -12.45
CA ILE A 99 14.31 -7.95 -12.44
C ILE A 99 15.45 -7.88 -13.48
N GLY A 100 16.66 -8.23 -13.05
CA GLY A 100 17.81 -8.36 -13.94
C GLY A 100 17.63 -9.48 -14.96
N ALA A 101 18.30 -9.39 -16.10
CA ALA A 101 18.23 -10.41 -17.13
C ALA A 101 18.69 -11.81 -16.64
N GLU A 102 19.57 -11.85 -15.64
CA GLU A 102 20.09 -13.06 -14.99
C GLU A 102 19.04 -13.77 -14.15
N ASP A 103 18.08 -13.04 -13.59
CA ASP A 103 17.00 -13.55 -12.73
C ASP A 103 15.65 -13.65 -13.45
N ALA A 104 15.64 -13.35 -14.76
CA ALA A 104 14.44 -13.50 -15.58
C ALA A 104 14.04 -14.97 -15.70
N PRO A 105 12.74 -15.30 -15.68
CA PRO A 105 12.27 -16.67 -15.89
C PRO A 105 12.73 -17.24 -17.22
N ASP A 106 13.36 -18.42 -17.20
CA ASP A 106 13.94 -19.10 -18.36
C ASP A 106 13.08 -20.25 -18.90
N GLY A 107 11.91 -20.47 -18.30
CA GLY A 107 10.88 -21.42 -18.75
C GLY A 107 9.85 -20.78 -19.67
N GLU A 108 8.75 -21.48 -19.90
CA GLU A 108 7.59 -20.96 -20.63
C GLU A 108 6.88 -19.88 -19.81
N LEU A 109 6.62 -20.14 -18.52
CA LEU A 109 5.99 -19.25 -17.58
C LEU A 109 6.87 -18.95 -16.35
N PHE A 110 7.61 -19.96 -15.88
CA PHE A 110 8.34 -19.95 -14.63
C PHE A 110 9.82 -20.28 -14.84
N ARG A 111 10.57 -20.35 -13.75
CA ARG A 111 11.96 -20.80 -13.80
C ARG A 111 12.05 -22.32 -14.07
N LYS A 112 13.09 -22.74 -14.75
CA LYS A 112 13.46 -24.16 -14.93
C LYS A 112 14.46 -24.61 -13.89
N GLY A 113 15.33 -23.70 -13.46
CA GLY A 113 16.47 -23.99 -12.63
C GLY A 113 16.14 -24.09 -11.16
N TYR A 114 17.15 -24.49 -10.42
CA TYR A 114 17.15 -24.56 -8.96
C TYR A 114 17.21 -23.17 -8.32
N VAL A 115 16.51 -22.97 -7.20
CA VAL A 115 16.61 -21.76 -6.40
C VAL A 115 16.68 -22.09 -4.92
N GLU A 116 17.57 -21.43 -4.22
CA GLU A 116 17.70 -21.46 -2.77
C GLU A 116 17.20 -20.13 -2.19
N VAL A 117 16.37 -20.22 -1.16
CA VAL A 117 15.99 -19.09 -0.33
C VAL A 117 16.95 -19.02 0.84
N ASN A 118 17.65 -17.92 0.98
CA ASN A 118 18.68 -17.72 2.00
C ASN A 118 18.28 -16.57 2.94
N ASP A 119 18.58 -16.72 4.23
CA ASP A 119 18.46 -15.64 5.23
C ASP A 119 19.70 -14.73 5.29
N GLY A 120 20.63 -14.91 4.35
CA GLY A 120 21.94 -14.25 4.31
C GLY A 120 23.07 -15.06 4.94
N ASN A 121 22.78 -16.13 5.71
CA ASN A 121 23.77 -17.00 6.36
C ASN A 121 23.59 -18.49 5.99
N MET A 122 22.37 -18.94 5.86
CA MET A 122 22.06 -20.34 5.55
C MET A 122 20.91 -20.44 4.57
N THR A 123 20.87 -21.56 3.81
CA THR A 123 19.71 -21.91 2.99
C THR A 123 18.56 -22.29 3.91
N THR A 124 17.49 -21.51 3.91
CA THR A 124 16.30 -21.75 4.74
C THR A 124 15.28 -22.62 4.04
N HIS A 125 15.23 -22.53 2.70
CA HIS A 125 14.29 -23.31 1.89
C HIS A 125 14.86 -23.53 0.48
N ILE A 126 14.42 -24.63 -0.15
CA ILE A 126 14.68 -24.93 -1.57
C ILE A 126 13.34 -24.93 -2.29
N GLY A 127 13.17 -24.04 -3.26
CA GLY A 127 11.97 -23.97 -4.08
C GLY A 127 11.72 -25.26 -4.88
N VAL A 128 10.50 -25.44 -5.34
CA VAL A 128 10.12 -26.62 -6.16
C VAL A 128 10.99 -26.68 -7.43
N ASN A 129 11.61 -27.82 -7.66
CA ASN A 129 12.64 -27.98 -8.69
C ASN A 129 12.04 -28.42 -10.05
N SER A 130 11.77 -27.63 -10.93
CA SER A 130 11.37 -27.72 -12.33
C SER A 130 10.06 -27.03 -12.62
N GLU A 131 9.97 -26.45 -13.80
CA GLU A 131 8.78 -25.73 -14.24
C GLU A 131 7.53 -26.63 -14.23
N GLN A 132 7.64 -27.89 -14.63
CA GLN A 132 6.51 -28.83 -14.60
C GLN A 132 5.95 -28.98 -13.19
N LYS A 133 6.81 -29.18 -12.19
CA LYS A 133 6.35 -29.33 -10.79
C LYS A 133 5.82 -28.04 -10.20
N ILE A 134 6.41 -26.88 -10.61
CA ILE A 134 5.88 -25.57 -10.26
C ILE A 134 4.45 -25.41 -10.81
N THR A 135 4.23 -25.76 -12.06
CA THR A 135 2.90 -25.75 -12.70
C THR A 135 1.91 -26.61 -11.93
N GLU A 136 2.24 -27.89 -11.67
CA GLU A 136 1.38 -28.81 -10.91
C GLU A 136 1.05 -28.28 -9.50
N ALA A 137 2.03 -27.68 -8.82
CA ALA A 137 1.85 -27.09 -7.49
C ALA A 137 0.98 -25.82 -7.51
N LEU A 138 1.14 -24.95 -8.52
CA LEU A 138 0.31 -23.76 -8.68
C LEU A 138 -1.14 -24.10 -9.08
N GLU A 139 -1.36 -25.14 -9.88
CA GLU A 139 -2.70 -25.66 -10.16
C GLU A 139 -3.39 -26.17 -8.88
N ALA A 140 -2.65 -26.89 -8.04
CA ALA A 140 -3.15 -27.31 -6.73
C ALA A 140 -3.44 -26.11 -5.81
N LEU A 141 -2.62 -25.07 -5.86
CA LEU A 141 -2.84 -23.81 -5.12
C LEU A 141 -4.13 -23.11 -5.58
N ILE A 142 -4.38 -23.03 -6.89
CA ILE A 142 -5.62 -22.47 -7.43
C ILE A 142 -6.82 -23.28 -6.91
N ALA A 143 -6.77 -24.60 -7.02
CA ALA A 143 -7.84 -25.48 -6.53
C ALA A 143 -8.12 -25.25 -5.03
N TYR A 144 -7.07 -25.11 -4.22
CA TYR A 144 -7.19 -24.83 -2.78
C TYR A 144 -7.77 -23.42 -2.50
N LEU A 145 -7.39 -22.42 -3.27
CA LEU A 145 -7.95 -21.06 -3.14
C LEU A 145 -9.46 -21.03 -3.40
N HIS A 146 -9.99 -21.94 -4.20
CA HIS A 146 -11.41 -22.08 -4.50
C HIS A 146 -12.14 -23.09 -3.59
N ASP A 147 -11.44 -23.82 -2.71
CA ASP A 147 -12.03 -24.76 -1.79
C ASP A 147 -12.74 -24.04 -0.63
N GLU A 148 -14.07 -24.00 -0.68
CA GLU A 148 -14.90 -23.33 0.32
C GLU A 148 -15.08 -24.13 1.63
N THR A 149 -14.50 -25.30 1.75
CA THR A 149 -14.54 -26.12 2.98
C THR A 149 -13.75 -25.51 4.13
N HIS A 150 -12.80 -24.62 3.82
CA HIS A 150 -11.96 -23.92 4.79
C HIS A 150 -12.33 -22.43 4.91
N PRO A 151 -12.21 -21.81 6.10
CA PRO A 151 -12.43 -20.38 6.27
C PRO A 151 -11.48 -19.54 5.38
N GLN A 152 -12.01 -18.48 4.74
CA GLN A 152 -11.27 -17.67 3.75
C GLN A 152 -9.91 -17.19 4.26
N LEU A 153 -9.85 -16.63 5.47
CA LEU A 153 -8.59 -16.10 6.00
C LEU A 153 -7.54 -17.19 6.18
N TYR A 154 -7.95 -18.39 6.58
CA TYR A 154 -7.01 -19.53 6.68
C TYR A 154 -6.53 -19.95 5.30
N ARG A 155 -7.43 -20.03 4.32
CA ARG A 155 -7.06 -20.35 2.92
C ARG A 155 -6.04 -19.35 2.38
N TYR A 156 -6.27 -18.05 2.57
CA TYR A 156 -5.40 -17.03 2.03
C TYR A 156 -4.01 -17.04 2.67
N MET A 157 -3.92 -17.23 3.98
CA MET A 157 -2.63 -17.34 4.66
C MET A 157 -1.91 -18.66 4.33
N THR A 158 -2.64 -19.78 4.24
CA THR A 158 -2.06 -21.04 3.76
C THR A 158 -1.56 -20.92 2.32
N ALA A 159 -2.34 -20.25 1.45
CA ALA A 159 -1.94 -20.00 0.08
C ALA A 159 -0.67 -19.17 0.00
N HIS A 160 -0.51 -18.18 0.88
CA HIS A 160 0.73 -17.39 0.99
C HIS A 160 1.93 -18.30 1.29
N TYR A 161 1.86 -19.09 2.35
CA TYR A 161 2.92 -20.05 2.66
C TYR A 161 3.24 -20.96 1.49
N TYR A 162 2.20 -21.54 0.86
CA TYR A 162 2.43 -22.50 -0.21
C TYR A 162 3.02 -21.85 -1.46
N TYR A 163 2.66 -20.61 -1.77
CA TYR A 163 3.30 -19.85 -2.83
C TYR A 163 4.78 -19.56 -2.53
N GLU A 164 5.12 -19.14 -1.32
CA GLU A 164 6.51 -18.96 -0.88
C GLU A 164 7.29 -20.28 -0.92
N TYR A 165 6.64 -21.42 -0.58
CA TYR A 165 7.23 -22.74 -0.67
C TYR A 165 7.50 -23.16 -2.13
N ILE A 166 6.59 -22.92 -3.06
CA ILE A 166 6.77 -23.21 -4.50
C ILE A 166 7.92 -22.38 -5.05
N HIS A 167 7.96 -21.11 -4.74
CA HIS A 167 8.97 -20.15 -5.18
C HIS A 167 9.17 -20.14 -6.69
N PRO A 168 8.13 -19.75 -7.50
CA PRO A 168 8.09 -20.04 -8.93
C PRO A 168 9.07 -19.23 -9.79
N PHE A 169 9.68 -18.15 -9.26
CA PHE A 169 10.61 -17.29 -9.96
C PHE A 169 12.00 -17.31 -9.32
N TYR A 170 13.01 -16.73 -9.98
CA TYR A 170 14.35 -16.60 -9.41
C TYR A 170 14.42 -15.46 -8.39
N ASP A 171 13.73 -14.33 -8.66
CA ASP A 171 13.56 -13.20 -7.74
C ASP A 171 12.12 -12.68 -7.77
N GLY A 172 11.73 -11.84 -6.81
CA GLY A 172 10.40 -11.21 -6.74
C GLY A 172 9.29 -12.05 -6.15
N ASN A 173 9.54 -13.29 -5.69
CA ASN A 173 8.51 -14.18 -5.14
C ASN A 173 7.86 -13.59 -3.90
N GLY A 174 8.61 -13.13 -2.91
CA GLY A 174 8.06 -12.55 -1.69
C GLY A 174 7.17 -11.34 -1.95
N ARG A 175 7.58 -10.44 -2.84
CA ARG A 175 6.77 -9.27 -3.24
C ARG A 175 5.45 -9.70 -3.88
N THR A 176 5.51 -10.67 -4.79
CA THR A 176 4.34 -11.21 -5.49
C THR A 176 3.43 -11.98 -4.54
N GLY A 177 3.97 -12.84 -3.68
CA GLY A 177 3.21 -13.62 -2.71
C GLY A 177 2.41 -12.73 -1.74
N ARG A 178 3.02 -11.67 -1.20
CA ARG A 178 2.32 -10.71 -0.33
C ARG A 178 1.24 -9.92 -1.07
N LEU A 179 1.47 -9.57 -2.34
CA LEU A 179 0.44 -8.91 -3.15
C LEU A 179 -0.73 -9.85 -3.49
N ILE A 180 -0.46 -11.12 -3.78
CA ILE A 180 -1.51 -12.15 -3.97
C ILE A 180 -2.42 -12.19 -2.75
N VAL A 181 -1.85 -12.33 -1.55
CA VAL A 181 -2.62 -12.31 -0.30
C VAL A 181 -3.44 -11.03 -0.17
N GLY A 182 -2.83 -9.86 -0.39
CA GLY A 182 -3.50 -8.57 -0.37
C GLY A 182 -4.72 -8.54 -1.30
N SER A 183 -4.58 -9.05 -2.53
CA SER A 183 -5.68 -9.09 -3.50
C SER A 183 -6.86 -9.95 -3.05
N TYR A 184 -6.60 -11.09 -2.40
CA TYR A 184 -7.63 -11.95 -1.83
C TYR A 184 -8.25 -11.35 -0.56
N LEU A 185 -7.47 -10.71 0.29
CA LEU A 185 -7.95 -10.00 1.48
C LEU A 185 -8.86 -8.83 1.11
N SER A 186 -8.56 -8.07 0.04
CA SER A 186 -9.34 -6.92 -0.40
C SER A 186 -10.78 -7.28 -0.80
N ARG A 187 -11.01 -8.52 -1.21
CA ARG A 187 -12.33 -9.05 -1.56
C ARG A 187 -13.13 -9.55 -0.37
N TYR A 188 -12.45 -9.99 0.67
CA TYR A 188 -13.09 -10.56 1.84
C TYR A 188 -13.30 -9.55 2.98
N LEU A 189 -12.35 -8.63 3.14
CA LEU A 189 -12.44 -7.54 4.12
C LEU A 189 -12.83 -6.24 3.40
N GLU A 190 -11.88 -5.37 3.23
CA GLU A 190 -11.93 -4.14 2.43
C GLU A 190 -10.49 -3.76 2.04
N LYS A 191 -10.34 -2.91 1.03
CA LYS A 191 -9.03 -2.62 0.46
C LYS A 191 -8.01 -2.00 1.43
N TYR A 192 -8.44 -1.24 2.43
CA TYR A 192 -7.53 -0.64 3.41
C TYR A 192 -6.90 -1.69 4.32
N SER A 193 -7.66 -2.71 4.76
CA SER A 193 -7.10 -3.88 5.47
C SER A 193 -6.10 -4.66 4.62
N ALA A 194 -6.37 -4.79 3.32
CA ALA A 194 -5.51 -5.52 2.40
C ALA A 194 -4.11 -4.90 2.24
N ILE A 195 -4.05 -3.56 2.22
CA ILE A 195 -2.81 -2.79 2.04
C ILE A 195 -2.10 -2.46 3.35
N THR A 196 -2.20 -3.33 4.34
CA THR A 196 -1.45 -3.22 5.60
C THR A 196 -0.59 -4.42 5.89
N PHE A 197 -0.70 -5.47 5.08
CA PHE A 197 -0.06 -6.75 5.39
C PHE A 197 1.46 -6.65 5.33
N SER A 198 2.03 -6.15 4.23
CA SER A 198 3.49 -5.97 4.12
C SER A 198 4.01 -4.93 5.12
N TYR A 199 3.23 -3.89 5.41
CA TYR A 199 3.60 -2.91 6.43
C TYR A 199 3.71 -3.55 7.84
N ALA A 200 2.75 -4.39 8.20
CA ALA A 200 2.77 -5.12 9.47
C ALA A 200 3.90 -6.16 9.53
N VAL A 201 4.13 -6.88 8.42
CA VAL A 201 5.25 -7.81 8.26
C VAL A 201 6.58 -7.08 8.41
N ASN A 202 6.79 -5.94 7.73
CA ASN A 202 8.04 -5.18 7.77
C ASN A 202 8.40 -4.71 9.18
N LYS A 203 7.40 -4.40 10.00
CA LYS A 203 7.60 -4.06 11.42
C LYS A 203 7.93 -5.25 12.30
N ASN A 204 7.68 -6.47 11.83
CA ASN A 204 7.81 -7.71 12.61
C ASN A 204 8.50 -8.80 11.77
N LYS A 205 9.55 -8.45 11.03
CA LYS A 205 10.22 -9.36 10.08
C LYS A 205 10.65 -10.67 10.72
N ASP A 206 11.26 -10.61 11.88
CA ASP A 206 11.77 -11.81 12.57
C ASP A 206 10.63 -12.80 12.87
N LYS A 207 9.46 -12.30 13.29
CA LYS A 207 8.28 -13.12 13.54
C LYS A 207 7.78 -13.75 12.24
N TYR A 208 7.74 -12.99 11.16
CA TYR A 208 7.27 -13.44 9.86
C TYR A 208 8.18 -14.55 9.29
N TYR A 209 9.48 -14.32 9.22
CA TYR A 209 10.42 -15.31 8.69
C TYR A 209 10.48 -16.57 9.56
N LYS A 210 10.52 -16.40 10.90
CA LYS A 210 10.49 -17.53 11.82
C LYS A 210 9.24 -18.41 11.61
N ALA A 211 8.07 -17.82 11.42
CA ALA A 211 6.85 -18.55 11.17
C ALA A 211 6.90 -19.36 9.86
N LEU A 212 7.54 -18.84 8.81
CA LEU A 212 7.75 -19.56 7.54
C LEU A 212 8.76 -20.72 7.70
N GLU A 213 9.85 -20.50 8.42
CA GLU A 213 10.93 -21.48 8.61
C GLU A 213 10.52 -22.66 9.51
N GLU A 214 9.63 -22.45 10.46
CA GLU A 214 9.18 -23.48 11.38
C GLU A 214 8.32 -24.56 10.69
N ILE A 215 7.61 -24.24 9.61
CA ILE A 215 6.70 -25.18 8.94
C ILE A 215 7.44 -26.39 8.33
N PRO A 216 8.50 -26.20 7.52
CA PRO A 216 9.23 -27.33 6.94
C PRO A 216 10.15 -28.05 7.93
N ALA A 217 10.28 -27.57 9.17
CA ALA A 217 11.11 -28.19 10.17
C ALA A 217 10.70 -29.67 10.40
N PRO A 218 11.64 -30.63 10.48
CA PRO A 218 11.32 -32.06 10.51
C PRO A 218 10.38 -32.49 11.62
N LEU A 219 10.43 -31.80 12.79
CA LEU A 219 9.56 -32.09 13.92
C LEU A 219 8.15 -31.49 13.77
N ASN A 220 8.02 -30.42 12.97
CA ASN A 220 6.74 -29.76 12.76
C ASN A 220 5.83 -30.53 11.76
N ARG A 221 6.42 -31.26 10.84
CA ARG A 221 5.70 -32.08 9.84
C ARG A 221 4.69 -31.31 8.97
N GLY A 222 4.95 -30.04 8.71
CA GLY A 222 4.08 -29.20 7.89
C GLY A 222 2.83 -28.68 8.61
N GLU A 223 2.82 -28.69 9.94
CA GLU A 223 1.72 -28.16 10.75
C GLU A 223 1.67 -26.61 10.63
N LEU A 224 0.49 -26.06 10.35
CA LEU A 224 0.31 -24.64 10.00
C LEU A 224 -0.33 -23.77 11.10
N THR A 225 -0.80 -24.34 12.20
CA THR A 225 -1.62 -23.61 13.19
C THR A 225 -0.90 -22.36 13.72
N PHE A 226 0.36 -22.50 14.15
CA PHE A 226 1.11 -21.36 14.69
C PHE A 226 1.42 -20.32 13.62
N TYR A 227 1.78 -20.75 12.42
CA TYR A 227 1.96 -19.86 11.28
C TYR A 227 0.68 -19.04 10.98
N LEU A 228 -0.47 -19.72 10.91
CA LEU A 228 -1.76 -19.05 10.68
C LEU A 228 -2.06 -18.04 11.78
N MET A 229 -1.83 -18.38 13.03
CA MET A 229 -2.01 -17.47 14.17
C MET A 229 -1.13 -16.23 14.02
N ASP A 230 0.14 -16.40 13.69
CA ASP A 230 1.10 -15.31 13.51
C ASP A 230 0.73 -14.40 12.33
N MET A 231 0.37 -14.96 11.17
CA MET A 231 -0.05 -14.17 10.02
C MET A 231 -1.34 -13.39 10.27
N LEU A 232 -2.31 -14.02 10.95
CA LEU A 232 -3.55 -13.34 11.30
C LEU A 232 -3.33 -12.26 12.37
N GLU A 233 -2.39 -12.45 13.29
CA GLU A 233 -2.02 -11.42 14.26
C GLU A 233 -1.33 -10.22 13.59
N LEU A 234 -0.45 -10.44 12.60
CA LEU A 234 0.16 -9.39 11.79
C LEU A 234 -0.92 -8.57 11.05
N LEU A 235 -1.87 -9.24 10.39
CA LEU A 235 -2.99 -8.57 9.72
C LEU A 235 -3.84 -7.77 10.71
N LEU A 236 -4.13 -8.33 11.87
CA LEU A 236 -4.89 -7.66 12.93
C LEU A 236 -4.15 -6.41 13.45
N SER A 237 -2.84 -6.49 13.59
CA SER A 237 -1.98 -5.36 13.98
C SER A 237 -2.04 -4.25 12.93
N GLY A 238 -1.97 -4.59 11.63
CA GLY A 238 -2.14 -3.63 10.54
C GLY A 238 -3.47 -2.90 10.59
N GLN A 239 -4.58 -3.64 10.75
CA GLN A 239 -5.92 -3.05 10.90
C GLN A 239 -6.02 -2.11 12.12
N LYS A 240 -5.46 -2.50 13.27
CA LYS A 240 -5.44 -1.65 14.47
C LYS A 240 -4.69 -0.35 14.22
N GLY A 241 -3.54 -0.42 13.54
CA GLY A 241 -2.77 0.77 13.19
C GLY A 241 -3.55 1.75 12.29
N ILE A 242 -4.33 1.25 11.31
CA ILE A 242 -5.23 2.12 10.51
C ILE A 242 -6.32 2.75 11.38
N ILE A 243 -6.95 1.97 12.25
CA ILE A 243 -8.02 2.48 13.12
C ILE A 243 -7.49 3.60 14.00
N GLU A 244 -6.35 3.40 14.65
CA GLU A 244 -5.70 4.40 15.51
C GLU A 244 -5.33 5.66 14.73
N ASP A 245 -4.74 5.53 13.55
CA ASP A 245 -4.39 6.66 12.67
C ASP A 245 -5.65 7.44 12.25
N LEU A 246 -6.71 6.76 11.85
CA LEU A 246 -7.98 7.39 11.45
C LEU A 246 -8.67 8.10 12.63
N GLU A 247 -8.77 7.46 13.78
CA GLU A 247 -9.40 8.04 14.98
C GLU A 247 -8.63 9.30 15.42
N PHE A 248 -7.32 9.23 15.44
CA PHE A 248 -6.47 10.37 15.78
C PHE A 248 -6.64 11.54 14.79
N ASN A 249 -6.65 11.24 13.49
CA ASN A 249 -6.81 12.26 12.46
C ASN A 249 -8.23 12.85 12.44
N LEU A 250 -9.27 12.04 12.71
CA LEU A 250 -10.64 12.55 12.87
C LEU A 250 -10.80 13.45 14.10
N MET A 251 -10.05 13.21 15.18
CA MET A 251 -9.99 14.13 16.32
C MET A 251 -9.40 15.48 15.90
N LYS A 252 -8.30 15.48 15.15
CA LYS A 252 -7.69 16.71 14.61
C LYS A 252 -8.66 17.46 13.68
N LEU A 253 -9.40 16.72 12.85
CA LEU A 253 -10.39 17.30 11.94
C LEU A 253 -11.47 18.11 12.66
N LYS A 254 -11.88 17.73 13.85
CA LYS A 254 -12.83 18.52 14.66
C LYS A 254 -12.24 19.90 15.04
N ARG A 255 -10.97 19.96 15.40
CA ARG A 255 -10.28 21.23 15.72
C ARG A 255 -10.18 22.10 14.46
N ILE A 256 -9.80 21.50 13.32
CA ILE A 256 -9.75 22.19 12.03
C ILE A 256 -11.12 22.79 11.69
N ARG A 257 -12.21 22.02 11.81
CA ARG A 257 -13.57 22.51 11.55
C ARG A 257 -13.93 23.71 12.42
N ASN A 258 -13.64 23.67 13.71
CA ASN A 258 -13.89 24.78 14.60
C ASN A 258 -13.14 26.04 14.18
N TYR A 259 -11.88 25.89 13.72
CA TYR A 259 -11.08 26.99 13.20
C TYR A 259 -11.61 27.54 11.87
N ILE A 260 -11.99 26.68 10.96
CA ILE A 260 -12.55 27.01 9.63
C ILE A 260 -13.93 27.68 9.74
N ASP A 261 -14.73 27.30 10.73
CA ASP A 261 -16.09 27.84 10.95
C ASP A 261 -16.08 29.10 11.83
N SER A 262 -14.90 29.65 12.18
CA SER A 262 -14.77 30.88 12.95
C SER A 262 -15.06 32.13 12.09
N ASP A 263 -15.44 33.24 12.76
CA ASP A 263 -15.86 34.50 12.13
C ASP A 263 -14.77 35.12 11.23
N GLN A 264 -13.50 34.79 11.45
CA GLN A 264 -12.39 35.27 10.61
C GLN A 264 -12.52 34.93 9.13
N TRP A 265 -13.26 33.87 8.80
CA TRP A 265 -13.46 33.41 7.43
C TRP A 265 -14.78 33.88 6.80
N ALA A 266 -15.58 34.70 7.50
CA ALA A 266 -16.93 35.07 7.07
C ALA A 266 -16.97 35.69 5.65
N ASP A 267 -16.01 36.55 5.35
CA ASP A 267 -15.90 37.27 4.07
C ASP A 267 -14.95 36.59 3.07
N TYR A 268 -14.29 35.48 3.44
CA TYR A 268 -13.20 34.83 2.70
C TYR A 268 -13.54 33.38 2.32
N LYS A 269 -14.71 33.16 1.70
CA LYS A 269 -15.22 31.82 1.40
C LYS A 269 -14.28 30.96 0.55
N ASP A 270 -13.70 31.54 -0.51
CA ASP A 270 -12.81 30.77 -1.40
C ASP A 270 -11.47 30.44 -0.72
N GLU A 271 -10.94 31.39 0.05
CA GLU A 271 -9.73 31.26 0.83
C GLU A 271 -9.91 30.18 1.91
N ARG A 272 -11.03 30.23 2.62
CA ARG A 272 -11.44 29.21 3.60
C ARG A 272 -11.53 27.82 2.99
N ASP A 273 -12.21 27.69 1.86
CA ASP A 273 -12.40 26.38 1.21
C ASP A 273 -11.06 25.76 0.79
N ILE A 274 -10.16 26.56 0.19
CA ILE A 274 -8.83 26.09 -0.23
C ILE A 274 -7.95 25.79 0.98
N PHE A 275 -7.95 26.65 2.01
CA PHE A 275 -7.21 26.41 3.23
C PHE A 275 -7.66 25.13 3.94
N ASN A 276 -8.98 24.88 4.00
CA ASN A 276 -9.54 23.63 4.55
C ASN A 276 -9.01 22.40 3.81
N ILE A 277 -8.92 22.44 2.48
CA ILE A 277 -8.35 21.34 1.68
C ILE A 277 -6.88 21.11 2.09
N ILE A 278 -6.07 22.17 2.14
CA ILE A 278 -4.63 22.07 2.42
C ILE A 278 -4.38 21.48 3.81
N ILE A 279 -5.02 22.04 4.85
CA ILE A 279 -4.79 21.60 6.23
C ILE A 279 -5.35 20.19 6.48
N THR A 280 -6.50 19.86 5.90
CA THR A 280 -7.09 18.53 6.05
C THR A 280 -6.22 17.45 5.40
N ILE A 281 -5.75 17.67 4.17
CA ILE A 281 -4.85 16.72 3.51
C ILE A 281 -3.56 16.56 4.29
N ASN A 282 -2.99 17.66 4.81
CA ASN A 282 -1.77 17.60 5.62
C ASN A 282 -1.94 16.68 6.83
N VAL A 283 -3.09 16.74 7.52
CA VAL A 283 -3.38 15.88 8.67
C VAL A 283 -3.47 14.40 8.28
N PHE A 284 -4.17 14.08 7.19
CA PHE A 284 -4.39 12.68 6.82
C PHE A 284 -3.18 12.02 6.15
N VAL A 285 -2.30 12.79 5.52
CA VAL A 285 -1.07 12.25 4.89
C VAL A 285 0.11 12.17 5.88
N ASN A 286 0.07 12.91 6.99
CA ASN A 286 1.11 12.95 8.06
C ASN A 286 2.54 13.30 7.58
N ASP A 287 2.69 13.84 6.39
CA ASP A 287 3.95 14.40 5.88
C ASP A 287 3.70 15.89 5.60
N GLN A 288 4.74 16.71 5.58
CA GLN A 288 4.63 18.08 5.09
C GLN A 288 4.22 18.05 3.61
N VAL A 289 2.90 17.95 3.37
CA VAL A 289 2.36 17.78 2.03
C VAL A 289 2.56 19.06 1.26
N THR A 290 3.24 18.93 0.14
CA THR A 290 3.34 20.00 -0.84
C THR A 290 2.28 19.79 -1.91
N LEU A 291 1.34 20.74 -2.04
CA LEU A 291 0.31 20.74 -3.07
C LEU A 291 0.64 21.75 -4.16
N SER A 292 0.63 21.30 -5.41
CA SER A 292 0.80 22.20 -6.55
C SER A 292 -0.51 22.93 -6.86
N VAL A 293 -0.40 24.04 -7.61
CA VAL A 293 -1.59 24.72 -8.14
C VAL A 293 -2.48 23.78 -8.93
N GLN A 294 -1.90 22.81 -9.62
CA GLN A 294 -2.66 21.79 -10.36
C GLN A 294 -3.43 20.86 -9.40
N ASP A 295 -2.77 20.35 -8.35
CA ASP A 295 -3.42 19.51 -7.34
C ASP A 295 -4.62 20.25 -6.70
N LEU A 296 -4.44 21.54 -6.38
CA LEU A 296 -5.50 22.37 -5.79
C LEU A 296 -6.68 22.63 -6.75
N MET A 297 -6.40 22.77 -8.05
CA MET A 297 -7.45 22.89 -9.08
C MET A 297 -8.30 21.62 -9.14
N GLU A 298 -7.66 20.46 -9.15
CA GLU A 298 -8.32 19.14 -9.20
C GLU A 298 -9.16 18.88 -7.95
N LEU A 299 -8.60 19.16 -6.76
CA LEU A 299 -9.27 18.92 -5.48
C LEU A 299 -10.44 19.89 -5.22
N SER A 300 -10.37 21.13 -5.72
CA SER A 300 -11.37 22.17 -5.45
C SER A 300 -12.34 22.43 -6.60
N ASN A 301 -12.04 21.89 -7.79
CA ASN A 301 -12.74 22.22 -9.03
C ASN A 301 -12.80 23.72 -9.33
N LYS A 302 -11.74 24.46 -8.97
CA LYS A 302 -11.63 25.91 -9.19
C LYS A 302 -10.59 26.21 -10.28
N SER A 303 -10.76 27.34 -10.98
CA SER A 303 -9.84 27.76 -12.05
C SER A 303 -8.45 28.15 -11.51
N ARG A 304 -7.42 27.99 -12.34
CA ARG A 304 -6.04 28.38 -12.04
C ARG A 304 -5.92 29.84 -11.55
N HIS A 305 -6.63 30.76 -12.19
CA HIS A 305 -6.62 32.17 -11.82
C HIS A 305 -7.13 32.36 -10.38
N LYS A 306 -8.21 31.65 -10.03
CA LYS A 306 -8.82 31.71 -8.71
C LYS A 306 -7.89 31.10 -7.65
N ILE A 307 -7.29 29.95 -7.94
CA ILE A 307 -6.32 29.30 -7.04
C ILE A 307 -5.12 30.23 -6.78
N ASN A 308 -4.52 30.81 -7.83
CA ASN A 308 -3.37 31.70 -7.64
C ASN A 308 -3.71 32.89 -6.74
N ARG A 309 -4.87 33.56 -6.95
CA ARG A 309 -5.30 34.68 -6.10
C ARG A 309 -5.46 34.27 -4.64
N VAL A 310 -6.12 33.13 -4.40
CA VAL A 310 -6.32 32.60 -3.05
C VAL A 310 -4.99 32.25 -2.39
N MET A 311 -4.09 31.60 -3.12
CA MET A 311 -2.78 31.21 -2.59
C MET A 311 -1.89 32.43 -2.28
N ASP A 312 -1.93 33.46 -3.11
CA ASP A 312 -1.21 34.71 -2.84
C ASP A 312 -1.74 35.36 -1.54
N TYR A 313 -3.06 35.32 -1.29
CA TYR A 313 -3.64 35.79 -0.03
C TYR A 313 -3.19 34.92 1.17
N LEU A 314 -3.34 33.60 1.08
CA LEU A 314 -2.97 32.68 2.17
C LEU A 314 -1.46 32.77 2.51
N GLU A 315 -0.60 32.97 1.51
CA GLU A 315 0.84 33.18 1.70
C GLU A 315 1.11 34.52 2.42
N GLN A 316 0.43 35.60 2.03
CA GLN A 316 0.56 36.92 2.68
C GLN A 316 0.09 36.92 4.14
N GLN A 317 -0.92 36.10 4.47
CA GLN A 317 -1.41 35.96 5.84
C GLN A 317 -0.59 34.94 6.67
N GLY A 318 0.40 34.28 6.08
CA GLY A 318 1.26 33.34 6.77
C GLY A 318 0.63 31.95 7.00
N PHE A 319 -0.49 31.63 6.36
CA PHE A 319 -1.12 30.30 6.46
C PHE A 319 -0.36 29.23 5.70
N VAL A 320 0.27 29.59 4.59
CA VAL A 320 1.01 28.71 3.72
C VAL A 320 2.35 29.30 3.30
N GLU A 321 3.28 28.42 2.91
CA GLU A 321 4.60 28.77 2.41
C GLU A 321 4.78 28.26 0.98
N LEU A 322 5.38 29.08 0.11
CA LEU A 322 5.78 28.69 -1.24
C LEU A 322 7.02 27.78 -1.18
N VAL A 323 6.88 26.54 -1.61
CA VAL A 323 7.97 25.54 -1.63
C VAL A 323 8.72 25.52 -2.96
N SER A 324 7.99 25.66 -4.07
CA SER A 324 8.55 25.64 -5.42
C SER A 324 7.82 26.61 -6.36
N ARG A 325 8.58 27.21 -7.27
CA ARG A 325 8.02 28.08 -8.32
C ARG A 325 7.73 27.34 -9.63
N ARG A 326 8.30 26.17 -9.83
CA ARG A 326 8.12 25.35 -11.05
C ARG A 326 8.14 23.84 -10.71
N PRO A 327 6.97 23.19 -10.65
CA PRO A 327 5.62 23.78 -10.60
C PRO A 327 5.41 24.61 -9.32
N LYS A 328 4.58 25.67 -9.41
CA LYS A 328 4.23 26.50 -8.24
C LYS A 328 3.48 25.63 -7.24
N SER A 329 4.05 25.45 -6.04
CA SER A 329 3.53 24.55 -5.02
C SER A 329 3.76 25.08 -3.62
N TYR A 330 2.87 24.70 -2.71
CA TYR A 330 2.77 25.24 -1.38
C TYR A 330 2.65 24.16 -0.31
N LYS A 331 3.08 24.44 0.90
CA LYS A 331 2.81 23.68 2.11
C LYS A 331 2.11 24.57 3.14
N ILE A 332 1.46 23.96 4.13
CA ILE A 332 0.99 24.70 5.30
C ILE A 332 2.19 25.23 6.09
N SER A 333 2.12 26.42 6.68
CA SER A 333 3.18 26.93 7.54
C SER A 333 3.20 26.19 8.87
N GLU A 334 4.37 26.01 9.46
CA GLU A 334 4.54 25.32 10.75
C GLU A 334 3.85 26.10 11.88
N ASP A 335 3.99 27.42 11.90
CA ASP A 335 3.36 28.30 12.90
C ASP A 335 1.83 28.17 12.88
N CYS A 336 1.22 28.18 11.68
CA CYS A 336 -0.21 28.00 11.52
C CYS A 336 -0.67 26.60 11.95
N LEU A 337 0.13 25.58 11.65
CA LEU A 337 -0.19 24.20 12.03
C LEU A 337 -0.15 24.01 13.56
N GLU A 338 0.85 24.59 14.24
CA GLU A 338 0.98 24.57 15.70
C GLU A 338 -0.14 25.35 16.40
N GLU A 339 -0.58 26.49 15.82
CA GLU A 339 -1.71 27.25 16.34
C GLU A 339 -3.02 26.43 16.34
N ILE A 340 -3.30 25.73 15.23
CA ILE A 340 -4.57 25.00 15.06
C ILE A 340 -4.52 23.63 15.74
N LEU A 341 -3.37 22.97 15.69
CA LEU A 341 -3.13 21.60 16.17
C LEU A 341 -1.90 21.54 17.08
N PRO A 342 -1.95 22.19 18.24
CA PRO A 342 -0.84 22.11 19.19
C PRO A 342 -0.55 20.68 19.56
N SER A 343 0.74 20.35 19.65
CA SER A 343 1.31 19.02 19.95
C SER A 343 0.85 18.44 21.30
#